data_2f34aa0e1466d55d4bb28b67e507ad61
#
_entry.id   2f34aa0e1466d55d4bb28b67e507ad61
#
_cell.length_a   1.000
_cell.length_b   1.000
_cell.length_c   1.000
_cell.angle_alpha   90.00
_cell.angle_beta   90.00
_cell.angle_gamma   90.00
#
_symmetry.space_group_name_H-M   'P 1'
#
loop_
_entity.id
_entity.type
_entity.pdbx_description
1 polymer ?
#
loop_
_entity_poly.entity_id
_entity_poly.type
_entity_poly.pdbx_seq_one_letter_code
_entity_poly.pdbx_strand_id
1 'polypeptide(L)'
;MLSRIIQSPSKMIGLYVKTFILDIKVLLNDNTIINLEMQIENQLNWPERSLGYLCRSFDNLNTGADYINTKPAIHIGFLDYCLFPDKPEFHATYKLLNIKNHNVYTDKFIINLVDLTRINMATKEDKLYGVDKWAAFFKADKWEDIIMLADQMPSLQTSVETLYQLNTDEQIRETCDRFIRAENRERGYKNWIASQAEEIAKQKEELDAQKAELAVQKEELANKDAENEKLKEEIERLKLLLAEKQG
;
A
#
# COMPACT_ATOMS: atom_id res chain seq x y z
N MET A 1 -15.43 26.84 7.61
CA MET A 1 -16.10 26.19 8.76
C MET A 1 -16.45 24.77 8.40
N LEU A 2 -15.93 23.78 9.13
CA LEU A 2 -16.19 22.35 8.90
C LEU A 2 -17.63 22.06 9.33
N SER A 3 -18.50 21.63 8.47
CA SER A 3 -19.93 21.44 8.80
C SER A 3 -20.33 20.03 9.21
N ARG A 4 -19.57 19.00 8.87
CA ARG A 4 -19.77 17.62 9.33
C ARG A 4 -18.56 16.74 9.05
N ILE A 5 -18.07 16.06 10.07
CA ILE A 5 -17.24 14.87 9.92
C ILE A 5 -18.18 13.73 9.58
N ILE A 6 -18.13 13.22 8.36
CA ILE A 6 -18.88 12.05 7.97
C ILE A 6 -18.00 10.85 8.27
N GLN A 7 -18.32 10.18 9.37
CA GLN A 7 -17.64 9.03 9.90
C GLN A 7 -16.88 8.18 8.88
N SER A 8 -15.59 8.04 9.14
CA SER A 8 -14.89 6.78 9.02
C SER A 8 -14.83 6.14 10.40
N PRO A 9 -14.82 4.81 10.56
CA PRO A 9 -14.73 4.19 11.86
C PRO A 9 -13.44 4.67 12.53
N SER A 10 -13.64 5.48 13.56
CA SER A 10 -12.73 5.96 14.57
C SER A 10 -11.37 5.26 14.60
N LYS A 11 -10.32 5.96 14.19
CA LYS A 11 -8.95 5.58 14.49
C LYS A 11 -8.29 6.73 15.19
N MET A 12 -7.94 6.50 16.42
CA MET A 12 -7.49 7.50 17.36
C MET A 12 -5.98 7.63 17.42
N ILE A 13 -5.57 8.82 17.78
CA ILE A 13 -4.21 9.26 17.97
C ILE A 13 -3.75 8.80 19.34
N GLY A 14 -2.81 7.86 19.42
CA GLY A 14 -2.18 7.42 20.67
C GLY A 14 -0.82 8.08 20.85
N LEU A 15 -0.58 8.67 22.00
CA LEU A 15 0.61 9.48 22.32
C LEU A 15 1.91 8.69 22.59
N TYR A 16 1.91 7.36 22.54
CA TYR A 16 3.07 6.54 22.90
C TYR A 16 3.50 5.49 21.88
N VAL A 17 2.84 5.39 20.75
CA VAL A 17 3.28 4.49 19.66
C VAL A 17 3.12 5.24 18.36
N LYS A 18 4.18 5.32 17.55
CA LYS A 18 4.24 5.95 16.21
C LYS A 18 3.31 5.29 15.19
N THR A 19 2.03 5.18 15.49
CA THR A 19 1.06 4.59 14.58
C THR A 19 -0.14 5.50 14.46
N PHE A 20 0.06 6.62 13.75
CA PHE A 20 -1.06 7.43 13.32
C PHE A 20 -1.70 6.76 12.10
N ILE A 21 -2.93 6.29 12.26
CA ILE A 21 -3.78 5.98 11.13
C ILE A 21 -4.88 7.04 11.13
N LEU A 22 -4.75 7.97 10.20
CA LEU A 22 -5.75 8.98 9.95
C LEU A 22 -6.50 8.58 8.69
N ASP A 23 -7.76 8.26 8.82
CA ASP A 23 -8.68 8.01 7.71
C ASP A 23 -9.98 8.78 8.03
N ILE A 24 -10.04 10.02 7.59
CA ILE A 24 -11.13 10.95 7.88
C ILE A 24 -11.76 11.41 6.59
N LYS A 25 -13.07 11.23 6.49
CA LYS A 25 -13.87 11.82 5.41
C LYS A 25 -14.62 13.05 5.93
N VAL A 26 -14.40 14.17 5.28
CA VAL A 26 -14.98 15.47 5.62
C VAL A 26 -15.86 15.98 4.47
N LEU A 27 -17.02 16.51 4.79
CA LEU A 27 -17.85 17.27 3.85
C LEU A 27 -17.79 18.75 4.21
N LEU A 28 -17.32 19.56 3.30
CA LEU A 28 -17.29 21.01 3.46
C LEU A 28 -18.65 21.65 3.17
N ASN A 29 -18.83 22.91 3.56
CA ASN A 29 -20.08 23.66 3.35
C ASN A 29 -20.39 23.91 1.87
N ASP A 30 -19.38 23.94 1.00
CA ASP A 30 -19.51 24.04 -0.47
C ASP A 30 -19.74 22.68 -1.14
N ASN A 31 -20.05 21.66 -0.34
CA ASN A 31 -20.22 20.27 -0.77
C ASN A 31 -18.95 19.57 -1.27
N THR A 32 -17.77 20.12 -1.13
CA THR A 32 -16.50 19.42 -1.43
C THR A 32 -16.30 18.26 -0.45
N ILE A 33 -15.99 17.08 -0.97
CA ILE A 33 -15.67 15.90 -0.17
C ILE A 33 -14.15 15.80 -0.06
N ILE A 34 -13.65 15.79 1.18
CA ILE A 34 -12.23 15.58 1.47
C ILE A 34 -12.05 14.23 2.15
N ASN A 35 -11.13 13.42 1.64
CA ASN A 35 -10.64 12.24 2.34
C ASN A 35 -9.19 12.50 2.78
N LEU A 36 -8.94 12.44 4.09
CA LEU A 36 -7.60 12.55 4.66
C LEU A 36 -7.12 11.17 5.08
N GLU A 37 -5.93 10.80 4.66
CA GLU A 37 -5.28 9.56 5.04
C GLU A 37 -3.83 9.81 5.45
N MET A 38 -3.36 9.10 6.49
CA MET A 38 -1.96 9.09 6.88
C MET A 38 -1.41 7.67 6.75
N GLN A 39 -0.22 7.55 6.15
CA GLN A 39 0.50 6.29 6.05
C GLN A 39 1.95 6.46 6.52
N ILE A 40 2.35 5.66 7.49
CA ILE A 40 3.69 5.70 8.09
C ILE A 40 4.65 4.76 7.35
N GLU A 41 4.17 3.59 6.94
CA GLU A 41 4.97 2.59 6.24
C GLU A 41 4.62 2.56 4.75
N ASN A 42 5.63 2.53 3.89
CA ASN A 42 5.42 2.38 2.46
C ASN A 42 5.01 0.96 2.11
N GLN A 43 3.73 0.76 1.83
CA GLN A 43 3.16 -0.52 1.39
C GLN A 43 3.27 -0.73 -0.13
N LEU A 44 3.98 0.15 -0.85
CA LEU A 44 4.19 0.10 -2.30
C LEU A 44 2.89 0.15 -3.16
N ASN A 45 1.79 0.60 -2.58
CA ASN A 45 0.47 0.63 -3.23
C ASN A 45 -0.25 1.98 -3.09
N TRP A 46 0.46 3.01 -2.66
CA TRP A 46 -0.15 4.31 -2.39
C TRP A 46 -0.85 4.93 -3.61
N PRO A 47 -0.27 4.92 -4.85
CA PRO A 47 -0.93 5.51 -6.01
C PRO A 47 -2.29 4.86 -6.29
N GLU A 48 -2.38 3.54 -6.28
CA GLU A 48 -3.60 2.79 -6.53
C GLU A 48 -4.61 2.99 -5.40
N ARG A 49 -4.12 2.99 -4.17
CA ARG A 49 -4.93 3.18 -2.96
C ARG A 49 -5.55 4.57 -2.92
N SER A 50 -4.76 5.63 -3.10
CA SER A 50 -5.23 7.01 -3.12
C SER A 50 -6.23 7.28 -4.23
N LEU A 51 -5.98 6.75 -5.44
CA LEU A 51 -6.93 6.78 -6.55
C LEU A 51 -8.22 6.05 -6.21
N GLY A 52 -8.14 4.86 -5.59
CA GLY A 52 -9.31 4.10 -5.17
C GLY A 52 -10.20 4.86 -4.19
N TYR A 53 -9.62 5.53 -3.19
CA TYR A 53 -10.37 6.38 -2.25
C TYR A 53 -10.95 7.61 -2.92
N LEU A 54 -10.18 8.27 -3.79
CA LEU A 54 -10.65 9.44 -4.53
C LEU A 54 -11.82 9.08 -5.45
N CYS A 55 -11.74 7.99 -6.20
CA CYS A 55 -12.83 7.50 -7.06
C CYS A 55 -14.11 7.22 -6.26
N ARG A 56 -14.01 6.54 -5.13
CA ARG A 56 -15.17 6.28 -4.23
C ARG A 56 -15.77 7.56 -3.66
N SER A 57 -14.95 8.58 -3.44
CA SER A 57 -15.42 9.88 -2.95
C SER A 57 -16.04 10.70 -4.06
N PHE A 58 -15.55 10.56 -5.29
CA PHE A 58 -16.06 11.23 -6.48
C PHE A 58 -17.37 10.61 -6.98
N ASP A 59 -17.54 9.30 -6.84
CA ASP A 59 -18.79 8.58 -7.13
C ASP A 59 -19.81 8.81 -5.99
N ASN A 60 -20.33 10.04 -5.94
CA ASN A 60 -21.19 10.53 -4.85
C ASN A 60 -22.62 10.88 -5.29
N LEU A 61 -22.99 10.53 -6.52
CA LEU A 61 -24.31 10.79 -7.06
C LEU A 61 -25.30 9.69 -6.66
N ASN A 62 -26.54 10.09 -6.41
CA ASN A 62 -27.64 9.16 -6.29
C ASN A 62 -28.07 8.63 -7.66
N THR A 63 -28.63 7.45 -7.71
CA THR A 63 -29.16 6.87 -8.95
C THR A 63 -30.15 7.82 -9.63
N GLY A 64 -29.90 8.13 -10.91
CA GLY A 64 -30.74 9.04 -11.70
C GLY A 64 -30.44 10.54 -11.53
N ALA A 65 -29.45 10.92 -10.71
CA ALA A 65 -29.01 12.31 -10.61
C ALA A 65 -28.15 12.70 -11.82
N ASP A 66 -28.20 14.01 -12.19
CA ASP A 66 -27.39 14.55 -13.26
C ASP A 66 -25.91 14.62 -12.84
N TYR A 67 -24.99 14.23 -13.72
CA TYR A 67 -23.54 14.25 -13.51
C TYR A 67 -22.98 15.65 -13.22
N ILE A 68 -23.64 16.71 -13.65
CA ILE A 68 -23.23 18.09 -13.33
C ILE A 68 -23.23 18.35 -11.81
N ASN A 69 -24.07 17.62 -11.08
CA ASN A 69 -24.21 17.71 -9.62
C ASN A 69 -23.14 16.92 -8.85
N THR A 70 -22.20 16.25 -9.54
CA THR A 70 -21.08 15.56 -8.88
C THR A 70 -20.28 16.56 -8.04
N LYS A 71 -20.11 16.25 -6.77
CA LYS A 71 -19.36 17.10 -5.82
C LYS A 71 -17.86 16.96 -6.09
N PRO A 72 -17.07 18.03 -5.88
CA PRO A 72 -15.63 17.91 -5.88
C PRO A 72 -15.17 16.91 -4.83
N ALA A 73 -14.17 16.11 -5.18
CA ALA A 73 -13.51 15.17 -4.28
C ALA A 73 -12.01 15.47 -4.24
N ILE A 74 -11.48 15.56 -3.02
CA ILE A 74 -10.07 15.80 -2.75
C ILE A 74 -9.57 14.68 -1.85
N HIS A 75 -8.51 14.00 -2.25
CA HIS A 75 -7.79 13.09 -1.39
C HIS A 75 -6.51 13.74 -0.91
N ILE A 76 -6.27 13.75 0.39
CA ILE A 76 -5.06 14.31 1.01
C ILE A 76 -4.34 13.19 1.73
N GLY A 77 -3.12 12.88 1.27
CA GLY A 77 -2.23 11.90 1.87
C GLY A 77 -1.10 12.54 2.65
N PHE A 78 -0.93 12.14 3.91
CA PHE A 78 0.25 12.44 4.72
C PHE A 78 1.10 11.18 4.79
N LEU A 79 2.30 11.21 4.20
CA LEU A 79 3.20 10.06 4.12
C LEU A 79 4.46 10.28 4.96
N ASP A 80 4.77 9.37 5.87
CA ASP A 80 6.06 9.39 6.61
C ASP A 80 7.16 8.62 5.85
N TYR A 81 7.09 8.69 4.53
CA TYR A 81 8.11 8.18 3.59
C TYR A 81 8.07 8.94 2.27
N CYS A 82 9.17 8.91 1.51
CA CYS A 82 9.22 9.50 0.18
C CYS A 82 8.60 8.56 -0.86
N LEU A 83 7.51 9.01 -1.50
CA LEU A 83 6.82 8.23 -2.53
C LEU A 83 7.60 8.23 -3.85
N PHE A 84 8.15 9.39 -4.25
CA PHE A 84 8.88 9.59 -5.50
C PHE A 84 10.31 10.09 -5.23
N PRO A 85 11.27 9.20 -4.94
CA PRO A 85 12.65 9.60 -4.61
C PRO A 85 13.35 10.41 -5.69
N ASP A 86 13.02 10.16 -6.96
CA ASP A 86 13.60 10.86 -8.11
C ASP A 86 13.09 12.30 -8.28
N LYS A 87 11.95 12.62 -7.68
CA LYS A 87 11.30 13.95 -7.72
C LYS A 87 10.78 14.30 -6.33
N PRO A 88 11.69 14.58 -5.39
CA PRO A 88 11.31 14.84 -4.02
C PRO A 88 10.64 16.20 -3.88
N GLU A 89 9.43 16.21 -3.33
CA GLU A 89 8.66 17.41 -3.00
C GLU A 89 8.08 17.26 -1.59
N PHE A 90 7.93 18.38 -0.87
CA PHE A 90 7.24 18.35 0.42
C PHE A 90 5.72 18.26 0.25
N HIS A 91 5.18 19.05 -0.66
CA HIS A 91 3.75 19.11 -0.96
C HIS A 91 3.54 19.10 -2.47
N ALA A 92 2.80 18.14 -2.96
CA ALA A 92 2.49 17.96 -4.37
C ALA A 92 0.97 17.89 -4.58
N THR A 93 0.49 18.56 -5.65
CA THR A 93 -0.92 18.53 -6.07
C THR A 93 -1.03 17.87 -7.44
N TYR A 94 -1.83 16.83 -7.53
CA TYR A 94 -2.09 16.08 -8.76
C TYR A 94 -3.52 16.33 -9.24
N LYS A 95 -3.64 16.59 -10.55
CA LYS A 95 -4.92 16.76 -11.27
C LYS A 95 -4.91 15.95 -12.56
N LEU A 96 -6.10 15.71 -13.11
CA LEU A 96 -6.23 15.17 -14.45
C LEU A 96 -5.93 16.24 -15.49
N LEU A 97 -4.91 16.00 -16.32
CA LEU A 97 -4.44 16.93 -17.33
C LEU A 97 -4.39 16.28 -18.72
N ASN A 98 -4.60 17.10 -19.75
CA ASN A 98 -4.26 16.72 -21.11
C ASN A 98 -2.73 16.63 -21.24
N ILE A 99 -2.21 15.46 -21.60
CA ILE A 99 -0.76 15.21 -21.68
C ILE A 99 -0.02 16.03 -22.75
N LYS A 100 -0.73 16.62 -23.73
CA LYS A 100 -0.10 17.40 -24.79
C LYS A 100 0.05 18.88 -24.46
N ASN A 101 -0.94 19.48 -23.81
CA ASN A 101 -1.01 20.92 -23.57
C ASN A 101 -1.20 21.29 -22.10
N HIS A 102 -1.25 20.29 -21.21
CA HIS A 102 -1.42 20.41 -19.76
C HIS A 102 -2.72 21.12 -19.32
N ASN A 103 -3.72 21.22 -20.20
CA ASN A 103 -5.01 21.75 -19.80
C ASN A 103 -5.68 20.84 -18.76
N VAL A 104 -6.19 21.46 -17.70
CA VAL A 104 -6.92 20.73 -16.64
C VAL A 104 -8.24 20.22 -17.22
N TYR A 105 -8.48 18.90 -17.07
CA TYR A 105 -9.71 18.26 -17.54
C TYR A 105 -10.90 18.59 -16.62
N THR A 106 -10.66 18.58 -15.30
CA THR A 106 -11.64 18.93 -14.27
C THR A 106 -10.95 19.37 -12.98
N ASP A 107 -11.52 20.34 -12.28
CA ASP A 107 -11.08 20.78 -10.95
C ASP A 107 -11.78 20.02 -9.81
N LYS A 108 -12.64 19.07 -10.15
CA LYS A 108 -13.41 18.29 -9.17
C LYS A 108 -12.68 17.03 -8.67
N PHE A 109 -11.48 16.74 -9.16
CA PHE A 109 -10.75 15.49 -8.90
C PHE A 109 -9.28 15.79 -8.59
N ILE A 110 -8.93 15.82 -7.29
CA ILE A 110 -7.63 16.31 -6.83
C ILE A 110 -7.02 15.33 -5.83
N ILE A 111 -5.71 15.08 -5.96
CA ILE A 111 -4.90 14.43 -4.93
C ILE A 111 -3.86 15.43 -4.44
N ASN A 112 -3.81 15.65 -3.13
CA ASN A 112 -2.72 16.34 -2.45
C ASN A 112 -1.88 15.32 -1.68
N LEU A 113 -0.58 15.45 -1.77
CA LEU A 113 0.39 14.60 -1.11
C LEU A 113 1.32 15.47 -0.27
N VAL A 114 1.49 15.13 1.01
CA VAL A 114 2.42 15.78 1.92
C VAL A 114 3.41 14.74 2.42
N ASP A 115 4.70 14.91 2.07
CA ASP A 115 5.81 14.08 2.53
C ASP A 115 6.33 14.59 3.88
N LEU A 116 5.97 13.90 4.96
CA LEU A 116 6.36 14.25 6.33
C LEU A 116 7.87 14.15 6.58
N THR A 117 8.59 13.45 5.71
CA THR A 117 10.07 13.34 5.83
C THR A 117 10.79 14.56 5.28
N ARG A 118 10.07 15.46 4.58
CA ARG A 118 10.62 16.57 3.81
C ARG A 118 10.07 17.94 4.19
N ILE A 119 9.64 18.10 5.45
CA ILE A 119 9.13 19.38 6.00
C ILE A 119 10.11 20.55 5.76
N ASN A 120 11.42 20.26 5.76
CA ASN A 120 12.45 21.23 5.48
C ASN A 120 12.44 21.79 4.04
N MET A 121 11.75 21.13 3.12
CA MET A 121 11.57 21.57 1.72
C MET A 121 10.29 22.39 1.52
N ALA A 122 9.54 22.70 2.58
CA ALA A 122 8.33 23.49 2.52
C ALA A 122 8.57 24.84 1.85
N THR A 123 7.77 25.14 0.83
CA THR A 123 7.83 26.39 0.08
C THR A 123 7.29 27.56 0.90
N LYS A 124 7.43 28.79 0.40
CA LYS A 124 6.82 29.97 1.04
C LYS A 124 5.29 29.85 1.08
N GLU A 125 4.70 29.27 0.06
CA GLU A 125 3.25 29.05 -0.03
C GLU A 125 2.79 28.01 1.01
N ASP A 126 3.49 26.88 1.15
CA ASP A 126 3.19 25.87 2.16
C ASP A 126 3.22 26.46 3.58
N LYS A 127 4.21 27.31 3.87
CA LYS A 127 4.33 28.01 5.15
C LYS A 127 3.23 29.06 5.35
N LEU A 128 2.82 29.75 4.28
CA LEU A 128 1.74 30.73 4.35
C LEU A 128 0.41 30.05 4.75
N TYR A 129 0.15 28.86 4.22
CA TYR A 129 -1.05 28.07 4.54
C TYR A 129 -0.87 27.15 5.75
N GLY A 130 0.32 27.12 6.36
CA GLY A 130 0.61 26.34 7.56
C GLY A 130 0.66 24.83 7.32
N VAL A 131 0.86 24.37 6.09
CA VAL A 131 0.98 22.94 5.75
C VAL A 131 2.18 22.32 6.45
N ASP A 132 3.30 23.06 6.55
CA ASP A 132 4.50 22.66 7.28
C ASP A 132 4.25 22.47 8.79
N LYS A 133 3.40 23.32 9.40
CA LYS A 133 3.04 23.21 10.82
C LYS A 133 2.12 22.02 11.08
N TRP A 134 1.16 21.76 10.20
CA TRP A 134 0.33 20.55 10.26
C TRP A 134 1.19 19.30 10.10
N ALA A 135 2.12 19.30 9.14
CA ALA A 135 3.04 18.19 8.95
C ALA A 135 3.92 17.95 10.19
N ALA A 136 4.45 19.04 10.80
CA ALA A 136 5.22 18.96 12.04
C ALA A 136 4.37 18.43 13.20
N PHE A 137 3.11 18.86 13.30
CA PHE A 137 2.18 18.37 14.33
C PHE A 137 1.94 16.85 14.19
N PHE A 138 1.72 16.35 12.98
CA PHE A 138 1.54 14.91 12.75
C PHE A 138 2.83 14.10 12.99
N LYS A 139 3.99 14.74 12.89
CA LYS A 139 5.29 14.10 13.12
C LYS A 139 5.79 14.22 14.55
N ALA A 140 5.18 15.10 15.35
CA ALA A 140 5.61 15.35 16.72
C ALA A 140 5.42 14.09 17.59
N ASP A 141 6.46 13.68 18.29
CA ASP A 141 6.48 12.56 19.23
C ASP A 141 6.56 13.01 20.71
N LYS A 142 6.71 14.31 20.93
CA LYS A 142 6.77 14.92 22.26
C LYS A 142 5.66 15.93 22.45
N TRP A 143 5.11 15.94 23.66
CA TRP A 143 4.04 16.85 24.03
C TRP A 143 4.46 18.31 23.98
N GLU A 144 5.70 18.60 24.35
CA GLU A 144 6.29 19.94 24.32
C GLU A 144 6.28 20.52 22.89
N ASP A 145 6.63 19.72 21.89
CA ASP A 145 6.64 20.13 20.48
C ASP A 145 5.22 20.43 19.99
N ILE A 146 4.24 19.61 20.41
CA ILE A 146 2.82 19.80 20.10
C ILE A 146 2.30 21.12 20.67
N ILE A 147 2.60 21.43 21.94
CA ILE A 147 2.21 22.70 22.57
C ILE A 147 2.85 23.89 21.86
N MET A 148 4.15 23.81 21.56
CA MET A 148 4.87 24.88 20.87
C MET A 148 4.27 25.16 19.47
N LEU A 149 3.84 24.15 18.75
CA LEU A 149 3.16 24.31 17.47
C LEU A 149 1.78 24.94 17.63
N ALA A 150 1.02 24.57 18.67
CA ALA A 150 -0.28 25.16 18.97
C ALA A 150 -0.19 26.65 19.29
N ASP A 151 0.84 27.07 20.00
CA ASP A 151 1.10 28.49 20.29
C ASP A 151 1.38 29.31 19.05
N GLN A 152 1.99 28.69 18.02
CA GLN A 152 2.30 29.33 16.75
C GLN A 152 1.15 29.34 15.76
N MET A 153 0.15 28.46 15.93
CA MET A 153 -0.95 28.29 14.99
C MET A 153 -2.28 28.06 15.73
N PRO A 154 -3.13 29.09 15.86
CA PRO A 154 -4.39 28.99 16.61
C PRO A 154 -5.32 27.88 16.15
N SER A 155 -5.30 27.49 14.86
CA SER A 155 -6.10 26.38 14.33
C SER A 155 -5.69 25.02 14.89
N LEU A 156 -4.47 24.88 15.44
CA LEU A 156 -4.01 23.66 16.11
C LEU A 156 -4.46 23.57 17.57
N GLN A 157 -4.77 24.69 18.24
CA GLN A 157 -5.14 24.69 19.65
C GLN A 157 -6.31 23.77 19.95
N THR A 158 -7.39 23.84 19.17
CA THR A 158 -8.55 22.95 19.34
C THR A 158 -8.18 21.47 19.16
N SER A 159 -7.26 21.18 18.22
CA SER A 159 -6.78 19.80 17.99
C SER A 159 -5.96 19.30 19.16
N VAL A 160 -5.12 20.16 19.74
CA VAL A 160 -4.31 19.85 20.92
C VAL A 160 -5.16 19.66 22.17
N GLU A 161 -6.15 20.51 22.40
CA GLU A 161 -7.12 20.35 23.48
C GLU A 161 -7.89 19.03 23.36
N THR A 162 -8.33 18.70 22.17
CA THR A 162 -9.01 17.43 21.88
C THR A 162 -8.09 16.25 22.18
N LEU A 163 -6.84 16.30 21.70
CA LEU A 163 -5.83 15.27 21.97
C LEU A 163 -5.58 15.11 23.49
N TYR A 164 -5.48 16.21 24.22
CA TYR A 164 -5.30 16.17 25.67
C TYR A 164 -6.46 15.49 26.37
N GLN A 165 -7.70 15.86 26.02
CA GLN A 165 -8.91 15.25 26.58
C GLN A 165 -9.00 13.76 26.23
N LEU A 166 -8.70 13.39 24.99
CA LEU A 166 -8.72 12.00 24.52
C LEU A 166 -7.73 11.11 25.29
N ASN A 167 -6.57 11.62 25.67
CA ASN A 167 -5.56 10.84 26.41
C ASN A 167 -5.87 10.62 27.89
N THR A 168 -6.80 11.36 28.46
CA THR A 168 -7.23 11.19 29.85
C THR A 168 -8.40 10.22 29.99
N ASP A 169 -9.02 9.84 28.88
CA ASP A 169 -10.17 8.91 28.87
C ASP A 169 -9.70 7.45 28.75
N GLU A 170 -10.06 6.63 29.74
CA GLU A 170 -9.66 5.21 29.83
C GLU A 170 -10.28 4.37 28.71
N GLN A 171 -11.52 4.68 28.27
CA GLN A 171 -12.16 3.98 27.15
C GLN A 171 -11.42 4.18 25.84
N ILE A 172 -10.80 5.32 25.68
CA ILE A 172 -10.00 5.68 24.53
C ILE A 172 -8.70 4.88 24.53
N ARG A 173 -8.04 4.75 25.69
CA ARG A 173 -6.85 3.89 25.83
C ARG A 173 -7.13 2.44 25.49
N GLU A 174 -8.23 1.87 25.98
CA GLU A 174 -8.64 0.50 25.64
C GLU A 174 -8.93 0.31 24.14
N THR A 175 -9.46 1.34 23.48
CA THR A 175 -9.71 1.30 22.03
C THR A 175 -8.41 1.35 21.24
N CYS A 176 -7.46 2.18 21.65
CA CYS A 176 -6.10 2.21 21.10
C CYS A 176 -5.39 0.86 21.25
N ASP A 177 -5.45 0.25 22.43
CA ASP A 177 -4.84 -1.06 22.68
C ASP A 177 -5.44 -2.18 21.81
N ARG A 178 -6.76 -2.16 21.62
CA ARG A 178 -7.43 -3.10 20.71
C ARG A 178 -6.96 -2.94 19.26
N PHE A 179 -6.77 -1.69 18.86
CA PHE A 179 -6.28 -1.36 17.53
C PHE A 179 -4.83 -1.81 17.31
N ILE A 180 -3.93 -1.49 18.24
CA ILE A 180 -2.51 -1.93 18.21
C ILE A 180 -2.42 -3.47 18.13
N ARG A 181 -3.27 -4.19 18.89
CA ARG A 181 -3.31 -5.67 18.81
C ARG A 181 -3.83 -6.17 17.46
N ALA A 182 -4.75 -5.45 16.81
CA ALA A 182 -5.25 -5.80 15.48
C ALA A 182 -4.17 -5.59 14.41
N GLU A 183 -3.42 -4.48 14.49
CA GLU A 183 -2.34 -4.16 13.57
C GLU A 183 -1.16 -5.13 13.71
N ASN A 184 -0.77 -5.47 14.94
CA ASN A 184 0.26 -6.47 15.19
C ASN A 184 -0.15 -7.85 14.64
N ARG A 185 -1.43 -8.21 14.69
CA ARG A 185 -1.94 -9.42 14.05
C ARG A 185 -1.82 -9.35 12.53
N GLU A 186 -2.18 -8.22 11.92
CA GLU A 186 -2.07 -8.03 10.47
C GLU A 186 -0.60 -8.08 10.01
N ARG A 187 0.31 -7.47 10.76
CA ARG A 187 1.76 -7.56 10.51
C ARG A 187 2.25 -9.00 10.64
N GLY A 188 1.81 -9.72 11.66
CA GLY A 188 2.09 -11.15 11.81
C GLY A 188 1.61 -11.98 10.63
N TYR A 189 0.42 -11.70 10.11
CA TYR A 189 -0.13 -12.35 8.92
C TYR A 189 0.70 -12.04 7.66
N LYS A 190 1.10 -10.79 7.46
CA LYS A 190 1.95 -10.40 6.32
C LYS A 190 3.30 -11.10 6.35
N ASN A 191 3.94 -11.16 7.53
CA ASN A 191 5.21 -11.84 7.71
C ASN A 191 5.06 -13.37 7.48
N TRP A 192 3.96 -13.96 7.95
CA TRP A 192 3.67 -15.37 7.71
C TRP A 192 3.45 -15.66 6.22
N ILE A 193 2.68 -14.83 5.50
CA ILE A 193 2.48 -14.96 4.05
C ILE A 193 3.83 -14.84 3.30
N ALA A 194 4.69 -13.90 3.69
CA ALA A 194 6.01 -13.76 3.09
C ALA A 194 6.88 -15.00 3.31
N SER A 195 6.89 -15.55 4.52
CA SER A 195 7.62 -16.79 4.80
C SER A 195 7.08 -18.01 4.05
N GLN A 196 5.76 -18.10 3.87
CA GLN A 196 5.14 -19.16 3.06
C GLN A 196 5.49 -19.01 1.57
N ALA A 197 5.53 -17.79 1.05
CA ALA A 197 5.93 -17.54 -0.34
C ALA A 197 7.40 -17.95 -0.58
N GLU A 198 8.29 -17.70 0.37
CA GLU A 198 9.69 -18.12 0.32
C GLU A 198 9.83 -19.64 0.35
N GLU A 199 9.06 -20.30 1.20
CA GLU A 199 9.03 -21.77 1.28
C GLU A 199 8.50 -22.40 -0.01
N ILE A 200 7.42 -21.86 -0.58
CA ILE A 200 6.88 -22.31 -1.88
C ILE A 200 7.90 -22.12 -3.00
N ALA A 201 8.66 -21.01 -3.00
CA ALA A 201 9.71 -20.78 -3.99
C ALA A 201 10.81 -21.84 -3.90
N LYS A 202 11.25 -22.20 -2.69
CA LYS A 202 12.20 -23.28 -2.43
C LYS A 202 11.70 -24.63 -2.93
N GLN A 203 10.47 -24.99 -2.55
CA GLN A 203 9.88 -26.26 -2.97
C GLN A 203 9.72 -26.35 -4.49
N LYS A 204 9.44 -25.23 -5.15
CA LYS A 204 9.38 -25.16 -6.61
C LYS A 204 10.74 -25.39 -7.25
N GLU A 205 11.80 -24.81 -6.71
CA GLU A 205 13.17 -25.01 -7.19
C GLU A 205 13.61 -26.48 -7.02
N GLU A 206 13.32 -27.09 -5.87
CA GLU A 206 13.58 -28.53 -5.61
C GLU A 206 12.79 -29.43 -6.57
N LEU A 207 11.52 -29.09 -6.82
CA LEU A 207 10.68 -29.84 -7.76
C LEU A 207 11.19 -29.75 -9.20
N ASP A 208 11.66 -28.61 -9.62
CA ASP A 208 12.21 -28.40 -10.96
C ASP A 208 13.57 -29.13 -11.12
N ALA A 209 14.38 -29.18 -10.07
CA ALA A 209 15.59 -30.00 -10.04
C ALA A 209 15.28 -31.50 -10.15
N GLN A 210 14.31 -32.01 -9.40
CA GLN A 210 13.85 -33.40 -9.47
C GLN A 210 13.28 -33.77 -10.85
N LYS A 211 12.56 -32.86 -11.50
CA LYS A 211 12.07 -33.07 -12.86
C LYS A 211 13.18 -33.17 -13.88
N ALA A 212 14.23 -32.34 -13.73
CA ALA A 212 15.40 -32.39 -14.59
C ALA A 212 16.14 -33.75 -14.44
N GLU A 213 16.34 -34.20 -13.19
CA GLU A 213 16.96 -35.51 -12.92
C GLU A 213 16.12 -36.67 -13.49
N LEU A 214 14.80 -36.62 -13.31
CA LEU A 214 13.89 -37.62 -13.88
C LEU A 214 13.92 -37.65 -15.43
N ALA A 215 14.12 -36.51 -16.07
CA ALA A 215 14.25 -36.46 -17.52
C ALA A 215 15.52 -37.14 -17.99
N VAL A 216 16.66 -36.93 -17.30
CA VAL A 216 17.92 -37.63 -17.58
C VAL A 216 17.80 -39.14 -17.39
N GLN A 217 17.19 -39.60 -16.28
CA GLN A 217 16.95 -41.01 -16.02
C GLN A 217 16.07 -41.66 -17.10
N LYS A 218 15.06 -40.97 -17.58
CA LYS A 218 14.20 -41.45 -18.69
C LYS A 218 14.97 -41.60 -19.98
N GLU A 219 15.86 -40.68 -20.29
CA GLU A 219 16.71 -40.77 -21.48
C GLU A 219 17.71 -41.93 -21.37
N GLU A 220 18.33 -42.11 -20.21
CA GLU A 220 19.21 -43.25 -19.96
C GLU A 220 18.45 -44.60 -20.10
N LEU A 221 17.24 -44.68 -19.57
CA LEU A 221 16.39 -45.86 -19.66
C LEU A 221 16.04 -46.16 -21.14
N ALA A 222 15.63 -45.14 -21.90
CA ALA A 222 15.32 -45.32 -23.32
C ALA A 222 16.54 -45.78 -24.14
N ASN A 223 17.74 -45.28 -23.81
CA ASN A 223 18.97 -45.74 -24.44
C ASN A 223 19.28 -47.23 -24.12
N LYS A 224 19.12 -47.65 -22.86
CA LYS A 224 19.27 -49.04 -22.45
C LYS A 224 18.26 -49.96 -23.12
N ASP A 225 16.99 -49.53 -23.25
CA ASP A 225 15.97 -50.30 -23.96
C ASP A 225 16.31 -50.48 -25.44
N ALA A 226 16.80 -49.43 -26.07
CA ALA A 226 17.26 -49.50 -27.47
C ALA A 226 18.48 -50.43 -27.65
N GLU A 227 19.40 -50.45 -26.67
CA GLU A 227 20.54 -51.37 -26.67
C GLU A 227 20.11 -52.81 -26.43
N ASN A 228 19.17 -53.05 -25.50
CA ASN A 228 18.58 -54.34 -25.25
C ASN A 228 17.84 -54.91 -26.48
N GLU A 229 17.13 -54.09 -27.22
CA GLU A 229 16.49 -54.55 -28.47
C GLU A 229 17.52 -54.94 -29.52
N LYS A 230 18.61 -54.20 -29.72
CA LYS A 230 19.71 -54.59 -30.62
C LYS A 230 20.35 -55.89 -30.22
N LEU A 231 20.57 -56.12 -28.91
CA LEU A 231 21.13 -57.36 -28.38
C LEU A 231 20.19 -58.55 -28.63
N LYS A 232 18.88 -58.35 -28.51
CA LYS A 232 17.88 -59.38 -28.82
C LYS A 232 17.94 -59.75 -30.30
N GLU A 233 17.99 -58.79 -31.20
CA GLU A 233 18.11 -59.03 -32.66
C GLU A 233 19.40 -59.79 -32.98
N GLU A 234 20.52 -59.46 -32.33
CA GLU A 234 21.78 -60.11 -32.54
C GLU A 234 21.76 -61.57 -32.00
N ILE A 235 21.14 -61.82 -30.86
CA ILE A 235 20.93 -63.15 -30.32
C ILE A 235 20.07 -63.99 -31.26
N GLU A 236 19.02 -63.49 -31.82
CA GLU A 236 18.17 -64.16 -32.80
C GLU A 236 18.95 -64.49 -34.06
N ARG A 237 19.73 -63.58 -34.58
CA ARG A 237 20.62 -63.78 -35.74
C ARG A 237 21.66 -64.88 -35.49
N LEU A 238 22.29 -64.91 -34.30
CA LEU A 238 23.26 -65.91 -33.92
C LEU A 238 22.61 -67.30 -33.77
N LYS A 239 21.37 -67.38 -33.25
CA LYS A 239 20.59 -68.63 -33.18
C LYS A 239 20.29 -69.20 -34.56
N LEU A 240 19.90 -68.34 -35.53
CA LEU A 240 19.69 -68.78 -36.91
C LEU A 240 20.94 -69.33 -37.58
N LEU A 241 22.08 -68.62 -37.41
CA LEU A 241 23.38 -69.07 -37.92
C LEU A 241 23.86 -70.40 -37.29
N LEU A 242 23.54 -70.62 -36.03
CA LEU A 242 23.84 -71.90 -35.35
C LEU A 242 22.97 -73.03 -35.87
N ALA A 243 21.68 -72.79 -36.12
CA ALA A 243 20.77 -73.76 -36.72
C ALA A 243 21.18 -74.19 -38.14
N GLU A 244 21.65 -73.23 -38.99
CA GLU A 244 22.17 -73.49 -40.33
C GLU A 244 23.48 -74.34 -40.33
N LYS A 245 24.28 -74.29 -39.25
CA LYS A 245 25.53 -75.07 -39.14
C LYS A 245 25.33 -76.48 -38.61
N GLN A 246 24.15 -76.80 -38.05
CA GLN A 246 23.84 -78.12 -37.46
C GLN A 246 22.93 -78.96 -38.38
N GLY A 247 22.52 -78.51 -39.53
CA GLY A 247 21.80 -79.22 -40.59
C GLY A 247 22.73 -79.50 -41.80
#